data_e430a368d01cd03b7949eb4f1b688098
#
_entry.id   e430a368d01cd03b7949eb4f1b688098
#
_cell.length_a   1.000
_cell.length_b   1.000
_cell.length_c   1.000
_cell.angle_alpha   90.00
_cell.angle_beta   90.00
_cell.angle_gamma   90.00
#
_symmetry.space_group_name_H-M   'P 1'
#
loop_
_entity.id
_entity.type
_entity.pdbx_description
1 polymer ?
#
loop_
_entity_poly.entity_id
_entity_poly.type
_entity_poly.pdbx_seq_one_letter_code
_entity_poly.pdbx_strand_id
1 'polypeptide(L)'
;MTSLLIIGVVILLGIAIWQLTKIFHLTQTIKKKPSHESETQIASEKDNNVNGYLLFGFLGFIYAVLIYSCVKWGYMPLMSDAASEHGKDVDNLMWITMILIFTVQIITQFLLFYFSFKARGIKGRKATFYADNDKLEMIWTVIPVIVLSGLILYGLFAWNNIMYYDQDEEVMYVEVYAKQFGWNVRYAGEDNTLGKANVRFIEGVNVTGADMSDPNSKDDILAPELHLPVGKKVVFKIRSQDVLHSAYFPHFRAQMNAVPGMVTQFAMVPTVTTSEMRQRPGTIKKVDKINKLRSQRSQELIAKGEEALSPYEFDYILLCNKICGRSHYNMQLKVVVESEQDFKKWLGGQKTLGQSVAEEQAANEPQPEVEEVLENQESEVAVTEGNSGEEIETLEEIEEPIKQ
;
A
#
# COMPACT_ATOMS: atom_id res chain seq x y z
N MET A 1 -13.02 17.93 -18.43
CA MET A 1 -13.50 17.67 -17.06
C MET A 1 -12.98 18.67 -16.04
N THR A 2 -11.71 19.03 -16.07
CA THR A 2 -11.12 20.08 -15.22
C THR A 2 -11.84 21.41 -15.34
N SER A 3 -12.25 21.82 -16.55
CA SER A 3 -12.97 23.07 -16.77
C SER A 3 -14.35 23.15 -16.08
N LEU A 4 -15.11 22.04 -16.06
CA LEU A 4 -16.40 21.97 -15.37
C LEU A 4 -16.25 22.01 -13.83
N LEU A 5 -15.20 21.38 -13.31
CA LEU A 5 -14.84 21.46 -11.88
C LEU A 5 -14.42 22.88 -11.49
N ILE A 6 -13.61 23.52 -12.31
CA ILE A 6 -13.17 24.92 -12.10
C ILE A 6 -14.39 25.86 -12.11
N ILE A 7 -15.29 25.71 -13.07
CA ILE A 7 -16.54 26.50 -13.13
C ILE A 7 -17.39 26.28 -11.87
N GLY A 8 -17.53 25.05 -11.42
CA GLY A 8 -18.27 24.73 -10.17
C GLY A 8 -17.63 25.39 -8.94
N VAL A 9 -16.31 25.34 -8.81
CA VAL A 9 -15.57 26.00 -7.72
C VAL A 9 -15.73 27.51 -7.78
N VAL A 10 -15.64 28.12 -8.96
CA VAL A 10 -15.82 29.57 -9.14
C VAL A 10 -17.23 30.02 -8.75
N ILE A 11 -18.25 29.25 -9.14
CA ILE A 11 -19.64 29.54 -8.74
C ILE A 11 -19.81 29.42 -7.21
N LEU A 12 -19.28 28.37 -6.59
CA LEU A 12 -19.32 28.21 -5.13
C LEU A 12 -18.59 29.31 -4.39
N LEU A 13 -17.42 29.74 -4.88
CA LEU A 13 -16.70 30.90 -4.34
C LEU A 13 -17.51 32.18 -4.50
N GLY A 14 -18.15 32.41 -5.65
CA GLY A 14 -19.01 33.55 -5.86
C GLY A 14 -20.20 33.59 -4.89
N ILE A 15 -20.84 32.44 -4.65
CA ILE A 15 -21.92 32.32 -3.65
C ILE A 15 -21.38 32.57 -2.24
N ALA A 16 -20.23 32.04 -1.87
CA ALA A 16 -19.62 32.24 -0.56
C ALA A 16 -19.27 33.73 -0.32
N ILE A 17 -18.68 34.40 -1.30
CA ILE A 17 -18.39 35.83 -1.23
C ILE A 17 -19.66 36.66 -1.09
N TRP A 18 -20.69 36.33 -1.87
CA TRP A 18 -22.00 36.99 -1.77
C TRP A 18 -22.63 36.80 -0.39
N GLN A 19 -22.58 35.62 0.19
CA GLN A 19 -23.04 35.35 1.56
C GLN A 19 -22.25 36.12 2.60
N LEU A 20 -20.91 36.16 2.49
CA LEU A 20 -20.03 36.94 3.37
C LEU A 20 -20.32 38.43 3.30
N THR A 21 -20.53 39.00 2.11
CA THR A 21 -20.90 40.41 1.96
C THR A 21 -22.25 40.72 2.60
N LYS A 22 -23.24 39.81 2.49
CA LYS A 22 -24.52 39.95 3.18
C LYS A 22 -24.39 39.92 4.70
N ILE A 23 -23.61 38.98 5.24
CA ILE A 23 -23.32 38.90 6.68
C ILE A 23 -22.64 40.19 7.15
N PHE A 24 -21.66 40.68 6.42
CA PHE A 24 -20.98 41.92 6.73
C PHE A 24 -21.92 43.17 6.72
N HIS A 25 -22.80 43.27 5.73
CA HIS A 25 -23.84 44.28 5.67
C HIS A 25 -24.84 44.21 6.84
N LEU A 26 -25.30 43.02 7.19
CA LEU A 26 -26.18 42.77 8.34
C LEU A 26 -25.48 43.22 9.64
N THR A 27 -24.21 42.85 9.83
CA THR A 27 -23.42 43.22 11.01
C THR A 27 -23.25 44.72 11.13
N GLN A 28 -23.05 45.44 10.04
CA GLN A 28 -22.96 46.92 10.02
C GLN A 28 -24.33 47.57 10.30
N THR A 29 -25.43 47.01 9.81
CA THR A 29 -26.78 47.50 10.04
C THR A 29 -27.17 47.36 11.52
N ILE A 30 -26.81 46.28 12.18
CA ILE A 30 -27.02 46.03 13.60
C ILE A 30 -26.25 47.07 14.44
N LYS A 31 -25.00 47.40 14.05
CA LYS A 31 -24.17 48.42 14.75
C LYS A 31 -24.72 49.85 14.62
N LYS A 32 -25.55 50.18 13.60
CA LYS A 32 -26.05 51.50 13.33
C LYS A 32 -27.43 51.82 13.93
N LYS A 33 -28.15 50.86 14.47
CA LYS A 33 -29.48 51.09 15.08
C LYS A 33 -29.51 50.56 16.53
N PRO A 34 -29.36 51.41 17.54
CA PRO A 34 -29.71 51.08 18.92
C PRO A 34 -31.17 51.37 19.12
N SER A 35 -32.07 50.45 18.83
CA SER A 35 -33.46 50.48 19.27
C SER A 35 -33.92 49.10 19.65
N HIS A 36 -34.53 48.98 20.78
CA HIS A 36 -35.01 47.77 21.50
C HIS A 36 -35.93 46.84 20.63
N GLU A 37 -36.47 47.31 19.52
CA GLU A 37 -37.35 46.54 18.65
C GLU A 37 -36.65 45.72 17.55
N SER A 38 -35.35 45.99 17.31
CA SER A 38 -34.60 45.32 16.21
C SER A 38 -33.77 44.12 16.64
N GLU A 39 -33.70 43.80 17.92
CA GLU A 39 -32.86 42.69 18.44
C GLU A 39 -33.39 41.30 18.11
N THR A 40 -34.65 41.17 17.66
CA THR A 40 -35.31 39.85 17.46
C THR A 40 -35.27 39.34 16.03
N GLN A 41 -34.81 40.11 15.05
CA GLN A 41 -34.79 39.66 13.66
C GLN A 41 -33.49 39.99 12.93
N ILE A 42 -32.49 39.11 13.04
CA ILE A 42 -31.18 39.24 12.42
C ILE A 42 -31.25 39.02 10.90
N ALA A 43 -32.20 38.21 10.40
CA ALA A 43 -32.41 37.90 8.99
C ALA A 43 -33.85 38.08 8.56
N SER A 44 -34.08 38.56 7.34
CA SER A 44 -35.44 38.69 6.80
C SER A 44 -36.03 37.30 6.49
N GLU A 45 -37.37 37.22 6.46
CA GLU A 45 -38.05 35.99 6.04
C GLU A 45 -37.65 35.53 4.64
N LYS A 46 -37.40 36.46 3.73
CA LYS A 46 -36.88 36.18 2.39
C LYS A 46 -35.50 35.52 2.44
N ASP A 47 -34.59 36.01 3.29
CA ASP A 47 -33.24 35.43 3.44
C ASP A 47 -33.30 34.02 4.04
N ASN A 48 -34.18 33.81 5.04
CA ASN A 48 -34.38 32.48 5.63
C ASN A 48 -34.98 31.48 4.61
N ASN A 49 -35.88 31.90 3.75
CA ASN A 49 -36.41 31.09 2.67
C ASN A 49 -35.34 30.76 1.62
N VAL A 50 -34.59 31.76 1.15
CA VAL A 50 -33.51 31.56 0.18
C VAL A 50 -32.47 30.59 0.75
N ASN A 51 -32.00 30.80 1.99
CA ASN A 51 -31.05 29.89 2.63
C ASN A 51 -31.61 28.47 2.79
N GLY A 52 -32.89 28.33 3.15
CA GLY A 52 -33.56 27.05 3.24
C GLY A 52 -33.59 26.28 1.90
N TYR A 53 -33.90 26.95 0.80
CA TYR A 53 -33.85 26.34 -0.53
C TYR A 53 -32.41 26.04 -1.01
N LEU A 54 -31.46 26.92 -0.68
CA LEU A 54 -30.03 26.67 -0.96
C LEU A 54 -29.53 25.42 -0.25
N LEU A 55 -29.98 25.15 0.98
CA LEU A 55 -29.65 23.90 1.69
C LEU A 55 -30.16 22.67 0.92
N PHE A 56 -31.39 22.67 0.39
CA PHE A 56 -31.86 21.57 -0.46
C PHE A 56 -31.08 21.48 -1.78
N GLY A 57 -30.76 22.62 -2.39
CA GLY A 57 -29.89 22.66 -3.56
C GLY A 57 -28.50 22.02 -3.28
N PHE A 58 -27.93 22.32 -2.10
CA PHE A 58 -26.66 21.74 -1.66
C PHE A 58 -26.77 20.24 -1.38
N LEU A 59 -27.87 19.80 -0.76
CA LEU A 59 -28.14 18.37 -0.59
C LEU A 59 -28.21 17.65 -1.95
N GLY A 60 -28.96 18.23 -2.90
CA GLY A 60 -29.03 17.71 -4.27
C GLY A 60 -27.66 17.65 -4.95
N PHE A 61 -26.82 18.68 -4.75
CA PHE A 61 -25.43 18.71 -5.24
C PHE A 61 -24.58 17.58 -4.63
N ILE A 62 -24.62 17.37 -3.31
CA ILE A 62 -23.89 16.28 -2.64
C ILE A 62 -24.29 14.93 -3.24
N TYR A 63 -25.59 14.66 -3.38
CA TYR A 63 -26.04 13.40 -3.94
C TYR A 63 -25.72 13.25 -5.43
N ALA A 64 -25.82 14.33 -6.20
CA ALA A 64 -25.41 14.31 -7.60
C ALA A 64 -23.91 13.98 -7.77
N VAL A 65 -23.04 14.57 -6.94
CA VAL A 65 -21.61 14.27 -6.93
C VAL A 65 -21.35 12.82 -6.49
N LEU A 66 -22.06 12.35 -5.45
CA LEU A 66 -21.95 10.96 -4.99
C LEU A 66 -22.35 9.97 -6.09
N ILE A 67 -23.54 10.16 -6.70
CA ILE A 67 -24.04 9.30 -7.77
C ILE A 67 -23.11 9.37 -8.98
N TYR A 68 -22.67 10.57 -9.38
CA TYR A 68 -21.71 10.73 -10.47
C TYR A 68 -20.40 9.99 -10.20
N SER A 69 -19.88 10.08 -8.97
CA SER A 69 -18.66 9.36 -8.58
C SER A 69 -18.86 7.85 -8.63
N CYS A 70 -19.98 7.34 -8.11
CA CYS A 70 -20.30 5.92 -8.17
C CYS A 70 -20.47 5.41 -9.60
N VAL A 71 -21.15 6.16 -10.47
CA VAL A 71 -21.36 5.79 -11.88
C VAL A 71 -20.05 5.89 -12.67
N LYS A 72 -19.25 6.93 -12.43
CA LYS A 72 -18.03 7.19 -13.21
C LYS A 72 -16.87 6.30 -12.81
N TRP A 73 -16.70 6.00 -11.52
CA TRP A 73 -15.56 5.27 -10.97
C TRP A 73 -15.92 3.98 -10.25
N GLY A 74 -17.20 3.75 -9.90
CA GLY A 74 -17.66 2.54 -9.21
C GLY A 74 -17.48 1.25 -10.01
N TYR A 75 -17.29 1.35 -11.34
CA TYR A 75 -16.91 0.22 -12.18
C TYR A 75 -15.39 -0.09 -12.13
N MET A 76 -14.59 0.81 -11.56
CA MET A 76 -13.20 0.49 -11.27
C MET A 76 -13.21 -0.31 -9.98
N PRO A 77 -13.03 -1.64 -10.01
CA PRO A 77 -12.83 -2.37 -8.79
C PRO A 77 -11.57 -1.76 -8.14
N LEU A 78 -11.72 -1.26 -6.93
CA LEU A 78 -10.59 -0.88 -6.10
C LEU A 78 -9.61 -2.06 -6.04
N MET A 79 -10.13 -3.27 -6.14
CA MET A 79 -9.39 -4.51 -6.21
C MET A 79 -10.15 -5.51 -7.10
N SER A 80 -9.42 -6.38 -7.80
CA SER A 80 -9.98 -7.57 -8.45
C SER A 80 -10.61 -8.49 -7.40
N ASP A 81 -11.27 -9.57 -7.82
CA ASP A 81 -11.74 -10.61 -6.90
C ASP A 81 -10.60 -11.09 -6.00
N ALA A 82 -10.93 -11.36 -4.74
CA ALA A 82 -9.95 -11.85 -3.78
C ALA A 82 -9.34 -13.17 -4.26
N ALA A 83 -8.03 -13.31 -4.08
CA ALA A 83 -7.26 -14.49 -4.47
C ALA A 83 -6.86 -15.35 -3.26
N SER A 84 -7.43 -15.09 -2.09
CA SER A 84 -7.26 -15.89 -0.87
C SER A 84 -8.62 -16.34 -0.33
N GLU A 85 -8.60 -17.38 0.50
CA GLU A 85 -9.80 -17.92 1.13
C GLU A 85 -10.49 -16.87 2.00
N HIS A 86 -9.76 -16.30 2.96
CA HIS A 86 -10.28 -15.26 3.86
C HIS A 86 -10.61 -13.94 3.15
N GLY A 87 -10.06 -13.73 1.98
CA GLY A 87 -10.27 -12.46 1.24
C GLY A 87 -11.72 -12.22 0.86
N LYS A 88 -12.51 -13.29 0.67
CA LYS A 88 -13.95 -13.18 0.43
C LYS A 88 -14.70 -12.63 1.65
N ASP A 89 -14.31 -13.06 2.85
CA ASP A 89 -14.94 -12.60 4.10
C ASP A 89 -14.59 -11.13 4.36
N VAL A 90 -13.36 -10.74 4.09
CA VAL A 90 -12.93 -9.33 4.16
C VAL A 90 -13.72 -8.46 3.16
N ASP A 91 -13.89 -8.92 1.92
CA ASP A 91 -14.68 -8.20 0.91
C ASP A 91 -16.16 -8.12 1.31
N ASN A 92 -16.75 -9.19 1.84
CA ASN A 92 -18.13 -9.19 2.34
C ASN A 92 -18.31 -8.22 3.51
N LEU A 93 -17.40 -8.21 4.47
CA LEU A 93 -17.42 -7.28 5.60
C LEU A 93 -17.33 -5.82 5.11
N MET A 94 -16.47 -5.56 4.13
CA MET A 94 -16.37 -4.25 3.51
C MET A 94 -17.70 -3.82 2.86
N TRP A 95 -18.35 -4.69 2.08
CA TRP A 95 -19.63 -4.38 1.44
C TRP A 95 -20.77 -4.14 2.45
N ILE A 96 -20.87 -4.98 3.47
CA ILE A 96 -21.85 -4.80 4.55
C ILE A 96 -21.65 -3.42 5.22
N THR A 97 -20.40 -3.10 5.54
CA THR A 97 -20.04 -1.82 6.14
C THR A 97 -20.37 -0.63 5.23
N MET A 98 -20.05 -0.72 3.94
CA MET A 98 -20.36 0.32 2.96
C MET A 98 -21.86 0.54 2.81
N ILE A 99 -22.66 -0.52 2.68
CA ILE A 99 -24.12 -0.43 2.60
C ILE A 99 -24.69 0.27 3.85
N LEU A 100 -24.19 -0.11 5.03
CA LEU A 100 -24.61 0.50 6.29
C LEU A 100 -24.27 1.99 6.34
N ILE A 101 -23.02 2.35 6.03
CA ILE A 101 -22.55 3.75 6.05
C ILE A 101 -23.37 4.60 5.09
N PHE A 102 -23.56 4.16 3.84
CA PHE A 102 -24.34 4.93 2.86
C PHE A 102 -25.82 5.04 3.25
N THR A 103 -26.41 3.99 3.83
CA THR A 103 -27.80 4.03 4.31
C THR A 103 -27.95 5.07 5.42
N VAL A 104 -27.08 5.02 6.43
CA VAL A 104 -27.10 5.98 7.53
C VAL A 104 -26.85 7.41 7.04
N GLN A 105 -25.87 7.59 6.13
CA GLN A 105 -25.59 8.90 5.53
C GLN A 105 -26.79 9.48 4.79
N ILE A 106 -27.46 8.70 3.94
CA ILE A 106 -28.64 9.17 3.18
C ILE A 106 -29.73 9.61 4.15
N ILE A 107 -30.06 8.80 5.15
CA ILE A 107 -31.12 9.11 6.13
C ILE A 107 -30.73 10.35 6.94
N THR A 108 -29.56 10.38 7.53
CA THR A 108 -29.16 11.48 8.44
C THR A 108 -28.96 12.80 7.69
N GLN A 109 -28.39 12.78 6.50
CA GLN A 109 -28.24 13.98 5.67
C GLN A 109 -29.63 14.52 5.25
N PHE A 110 -30.52 13.65 4.79
CA PHE A 110 -31.88 14.08 4.45
C PHE A 110 -32.59 14.70 5.64
N LEU A 111 -32.58 14.06 6.82
CA LEU A 111 -33.21 14.58 8.03
C LEU A 111 -32.59 15.91 8.46
N LEU A 112 -31.27 16.03 8.42
CA LEU A 112 -30.55 17.26 8.75
C LEU A 112 -31.05 18.45 7.91
N PHE A 113 -31.05 18.31 6.61
CA PHE A 113 -31.47 19.38 5.69
C PHE A 113 -32.96 19.63 5.75
N TYR A 114 -33.79 18.58 5.89
CA TYR A 114 -35.23 18.70 6.05
C TYR A 114 -35.59 19.48 7.32
N PHE A 115 -35.06 19.14 8.46
CA PHE A 115 -35.37 19.83 9.71
C PHE A 115 -34.78 21.26 9.73
N SER A 116 -33.62 21.48 9.17
CA SER A 116 -33.08 22.84 9.01
C SER A 116 -34.01 23.73 8.15
N PHE A 117 -34.56 23.19 7.07
CA PHE A 117 -35.53 23.88 6.26
C PHE A 117 -36.87 24.07 6.98
N LYS A 118 -37.38 23.02 7.61
CA LYS A 118 -38.67 23.04 8.32
C LYS A 118 -38.67 24.01 9.49
N ALA A 119 -37.58 24.09 10.22
CA ALA A 119 -37.41 24.96 11.41
C ALA A 119 -36.89 26.37 11.08
N ARG A 120 -36.73 26.73 9.79
CA ARG A 120 -36.29 28.09 9.41
C ARG A 120 -37.19 29.20 9.97
N GLY A 121 -36.64 30.36 10.21
CA GLY A 121 -37.40 31.51 10.71
C GLY A 121 -38.46 31.98 9.73
N ILE A 122 -39.74 31.98 10.15
CA ILE A 122 -40.90 32.44 9.42
C ILE A 122 -41.65 33.41 10.35
N LYS A 123 -42.13 34.53 9.80
CA LYS A 123 -42.88 35.54 10.56
C LYS A 123 -44.08 34.94 11.25
N GLY A 124 -44.25 35.20 12.52
CA GLY A 124 -45.37 34.71 13.35
C GLY A 124 -45.20 33.26 13.85
N ARG A 125 -44.14 32.54 13.45
CA ARG A 125 -43.87 31.18 13.91
C ARG A 125 -43.01 31.22 15.16
N LYS A 126 -43.47 30.54 16.23
CA LYS A 126 -42.67 30.35 17.43
C LYS A 126 -41.77 29.10 17.28
N ALA A 127 -40.52 29.19 17.73
CA ALA A 127 -39.63 28.05 17.79
C ALA A 127 -40.21 27.02 18.79
N THR A 128 -40.09 25.75 18.42
CA THR A 128 -40.39 24.64 19.34
C THR A 128 -39.16 24.38 20.17
N PHE A 129 -39.33 24.36 21.49
CA PHE A 129 -38.24 24.09 22.43
C PHE A 129 -38.39 22.69 23.02
N TYR A 130 -37.35 21.88 22.83
CA TYR A 130 -37.18 20.60 23.50
C TYR A 130 -35.80 20.64 24.17
N ALA A 131 -35.76 20.62 25.48
CA ALA A 131 -34.51 20.64 26.24
C ALA A 131 -33.80 19.27 26.13
N ASP A 132 -34.60 18.22 26.28
CA ASP A 132 -34.17 16.82 26.26
C ASP A 132 -35.29 15.91 25.72
N ASN A 133 -34.93 14.70 25.34
CA ASN A 133 -35.89 13.68 24.92
C ASN A 133 -35.28 12.29 25.10
N ASP A 134 -35.44 11.73 26.31
CA ASP A 134 -34.88 10.43 26.71
C ASP A 134 -35.24 9.29 25.75
N LYS A 135 -36.45 9.30 25.17
CA LYS A 135 -36.85 8.26 24.20
C LYS A 135 -36.05 8.36 22.90
N LEU A 136 -35.87 9.56 22.40
CA LEU A 136 -35.09 9.79 21.15
C LEU A 136 -33.62 9.49 21.42
N GLU A 137 -33.08 9.89 22.57
CA GLU A 137 -31.72 9.61 22.98
C GLU A 137 -31.47 8.11 23.09
N MET A 138 -32.38 7.37 23.69
CA MET A 138 -32.30 5.92 23.78
C MET A 138 -32.29 5.28 22.36
N ILE A 139 -33.13 5.75 21.46
CA ILE A 139 -33.21 5.19 20.09
C ILE A 139 -31.90 5.37 19.34
N TRP A 140 -31.36 6.60 19.30
CA TRP A 140 -30.13 6.86 18.53
C TRP A 140 -28.86 6.33 19.20
N THR A 141 -28.92 5.91 20.44
CA THR A 141 -27.83 5.24 21.15
C THR A 141 -27.92 3.72 21.00
N VAL A 142 -29.08 3.13 21.31
CA VAL A 142 -29.23 1.66 21.35
C VAL A 142 -29.14 1.03 19.96
N ILE A 143 -29.77 1.64 18.94
CA ILE A 143 -29.73 1.09 17.57
C ILE A 143 -28.29 1.01 17.03
N PRO A 144 -27.47 2.09 17.05
CA PRO A 144 -26.09 2.01 16.61
C PRO A 144 -25.25 1.03 17.45
N VAL A 145 -25.45 0.97 18.76
CA VAL A 145 -24.72 0.03 19.64
C VAL A 145 -24.96 -1.42 19.20
N ILE A 146 -26.21 -1.81 18.96
CA ILE A 146 -26.55 -3.18 18.53
C ILE A 146 -25.93 -3.48 17.18
N VAL A 147 -26.08 -2.56 16.21
CA VAL A 147 -25.55 -2.76 14.86
C VAL A 147 -24.03 -2.83 14.83
N LEU A 148 -23.35 -1.91 15.53
CA LEU A 148 -21.89 -1.89 15.60
C LEU A 148 -21.34 -3.09 16.38
N SER A 149 -22.03 -3.53 17.44
CA SER A 149 -21.64 -4.77 18.13
C SER A 149 -21.69 -5.99 17.20
N GLY A 150 -22.72 -6.10 16.37
CA GLY A 150 -22.79 -7.16 15.37
C GLY A 150 -21.65 -7.11 14.35
N LEU A 151 -21.27 -5.92 13.86
CA LEU A 151 -20.13 -5.74 12.96
C LEU A 151 -18.80 -6.09 13.63
N ILE A 152 -18.62 -5.69 14.90
CA ILE A 152 -17.40 -5.99 15.66
C ILE A 152 -17.26 -7.49 15.85
N LEU A 153 -18.34 -8.19 16.24
CA LEU A 153 -18.31 -9.64 16.41
C LEU A 153 -17.99 -10.37 15.10
N TYR A 154 -18.58 -9.92 13.99
CA TYR A 154 -18.25 -10.49 12.66
C TYR A 154 -16.78 -10.23 12.30
N GLY A 155 -16.29 -9.02 12.51
CA GLY A 155 -14.88 -8.67 12.29
C GLY A 155 -13.91 -9.48 13.13
N LEU A 156 -14.22 -9.71 14.41
CA LEU A 156 -13.42 -10.55 15.31
C LEU A 156 -13.41 -12.01 14.88
N PHE A 157 -14.53 -12.52 14.40
CA PHE A 157 -14.60 -13.89 13.85
C PHE A 157 -13.69 -14.03 12.63
N ALA A 158 -13.79 -13.11 11.65
CA ALA A 158 -12.92 -13.09 10.49
C ALA A 158 -11.43 -12.95 10.88
N TRP A 159 -11.11 -12.08 11.84
CA TRP A 159 -9.76 -11.92 12.36
C TRP A 159 -9.20 -13.20 12.97
N ASN A 160 -9.99 -13.88 13.81
CA ASN A 160 -9.56 -15.13 14.43
C ASN A 160 -9.23 -16.21 13.38
N ASN A 161 -10.06 -16.33 12.34
CA ASN A 161 -9.83 -17.31 11.27
C ASN A 161 -8.53 -17.06 10.48
N ILE A 162 -8.06 -15.79 10.44
CA ILE A 162 -6.81 -15.42 9.76
C ILE A 162 -5.61 -15.63 10.69
N MET A 163 -5.73 -15.18 11.94
CA MET A 163 -4.59 -15.09 12.86
C MET A 163 -4.29 -16.39 13.62
N TYR A 164 -5.32 -17.18 13.86
CA TYR A 164 -5.17 -18.45 14.58
C TYR A 164 -5.32 -19.60 13.58
N TYR A 165 -4.37 -20.50 13.59
CA TYR A 165 -4.38 -21.76 12.85
C TYR A 165 -4.07 -22.89 13.83
N ASP A 166 -4.63 -24.06 13.56
CA ASP A 166 -4.41 -25.24 14.40
C ASP A 166 -2.96 -25.71 14.25
N GLN A 167 -2.31 -26.08 15.36
CA GLN A 167 -0.93 -26.56 15.34
C GLN A 167 -0.79 -27.91 14.61
N ASP A 168 -1.88 -28.67 14.52
CA ASP A 168 -1.94 -29.94 13.80
C ASP A 168 -2.18 -29.76 12.28
N GLU A 169 -2.39 -28.53 11.82
CA GLU A 169 -2.61 -28.24 10.41
C GLU A 169 -1.28 -28.20 9.65
N GLU A 170 -1.24 -28.87 8.50
CA GLU A 170 -0.07 -28.83 7.61
C GLU A 170 0.09 -27.45 6.98
N VAL A 171 0.97 -26.63 7.54
CA VAL A 171 1.26 -25.28 7.08
C VAL A 171 2.65 -25.20 6.47
N MET A 172 2.88 -24.23 5.59
CA MET A 172 4.19 -23.90 5.07
C MET A 172 4.67 -22.60 5.71
N TYR A 173 5.92 -22.57 6.19
CA TYR A 173 6.50 -21.35 6.76
C TYR A 173 7.37 -20.61 5.73
N VAL A 174 7.13 -19.30 5.61
CA VAL A 174 7.90 -18.40 4.77
C VAL A 174 8.23 -17.15 5.57
N GLU A 175 9.48 -16.75 5.56
CA GLU A 175 9.88 -15.46 6.12
C GLU A 175 9.93 -14.39 5.04
N VAL A 176 9.37 -13.21 5.37
CA VAL A 176 9.48 -11.98 4.55
C VAL A 176 10.26 -10.96 5.35
N TYR A 177 11.44 -10.64 4.90
CA TYR A 177 12.36 -9.74 5.56
C TYR A 177 12.46 -8.41 4.81
N ALA A 178 12.02 -7.34 5.47
CA ALA A 178 11.96 -5.99 4.91
C ALA A 178 13.25 -5.21 5.16
N LYS A 179 13.72 -4.49 4.17
CA LYS A 179 14.78 -3.48 4.28
C LYS A 179 14.51 -2.32 3.31
N GLN A 180 15.11 -1.17 3.54
CA GLN A 180 15.05 -0.04 2.59
C GLN A 180 15.92 -0.35 1.36
N PHE A 181 15.38 -0.58 0.13
CA PHE A 181 13.96 -0.53 -0.25
C PHE A 181 13.59 -1.82 -0.98
N GLY A 182 13.53 -2.92 -0.29
CA GLY A 182 13.24 -4.23 -0.88
C GLY A 182 12.79 -5.27 0.13
N TRP A 183 12.50 -6.45 -0.39
CA TRP A 183 12.05 -7.61 0.35
C TRP A 183 12.97 -8.78 0.06
N ASN A 184 13.39 -9.50 1.09
CA ASN A 184 14.04 -10.80 0.96
C ASN A 184 13.06 -11.88 1.41
N VAL A 185 13.02 -12.98 0.70
CA VAL A 185 12.18 -14.14 1.03
C VAL A 185 13.05 -15.31 1.42
N ARG A 186 12.69 -15.97 2.53
CA ARG A 186 13.33 -17.19 3.00
C ARG A 186 12.25 -18.24 3.26
N TYR A 187 12.38 -19.38 2.62
CA TYR A 187 11.53 -20.55 2.84
C TYR A 187 12.19 -21.43 3.88
N ALA A 188 11.38 -21.97 4.77
CA ALA A 188 11.78 -23.11 5.59
C ALA A 188 12.02 -24.31 4.66
N GLY A 189 13.20 -24.88 4.75
CA GLY A 189 13.62 -25.95 3.85
C GLY A 189 12.79 -27.23 3.92
N GLU A 190 13.43 -28.38 3.86
CA GLU A 190 12.74 -29.66 3.88
C GLU A 190 12.09 -29.98 5.24
N ASP A 191 12.68 -29.47 6.31
CA ASP A 191 12.19 -29.67 7.69
C ASP A 191 11.00 -28.75 8.04
N ASN A 192 10.62 -27.84 7.13
CA ASN A 192 9.58 -26.83 7.31
C ASN A 192 9.77 -25.97 8.58
N THR A 193 11.01 -25.76 9.01
CA THR A 193 11.36 -25.01 10.22
C THR A 193 12.38 -23.92 9.90
N LEU A 194 11.96 -22.65 9.98
CA LEU A 194 12.87 -21.53 9.76
C LEU A 194 13.94 -21.48 10.85
N GLY A 195 15.21 -21.53 10.45
CA GLY A 195 16.34 -21.37 11.37
C GLY A 195 16.32 -20.00 12.06
N LYS A 196 16.92 -19.92 13.25
CA LYS A 196 17.06 -18.68 14.02
C LYS A 196 17.75 -17.62 13.18
N ALA A 197 17.37 -16.37 13.38
CA ALA A 197 17.95 -15.28 12.62
C ALA A 197 18.08 -14.00 13.46
N ASN A 198 19.20 -13.28 13.24
CA ASN A 198 19.49 -12.02 13.90
C ASN A 198 20.17 -11.08 12.89
N VAL A 199 19.92 -9.78 12.99
CA VAL A 199 20.56 -8.77 12.15
C VAL A 199 22.09 -8.80 12.23
N ARG A 200 22.67 -9.29 13.33
CA ARG A 200 24.12 -9.40 13.54
C ARG A 200 24.78 -10.48 12.68
N PHE A 201 24.00 -11.40 12.12
CA PHE A 201 24.50 -12.49 11.27
C PHE A 201 24.33 -12.17 9.78
N ILE A 202 23.95 -10.94 9.44
CA ILE A 202 23.86 -10.50 8.04
C ILE A 202 25.28 -10.32 7.51
N GLU A 203 25.66 -11.21 6.60
CA GLU A 203 26.97 -11.20 5.96
C GLU A 203 26.85 -11.85 4.57
N GLY A 204 27.48 -11.25 3.55
CA GLY A 204 27.52 -11.78 2.20
C GLY A 204 26.15 -12.19 1.65
N VAL A 205 26.03 -13.44 1.22
CA VAL A 205 24.76 -14.00 0.70
C VAL A 205 23.70 -14.21 1.77
N ASN A 206 24.06 -14.22 3.06
CA ASN A 206 23.12 -14.37 4.17
C ASN A 206 22.40 -13.06 4.51
N VAL A 207 21.62 -12.54 3.58
CA VAL A 207 20.94 -11.23 3.67
C VAL A 207 19.80 -11.18 4.69
N THR A 208 19.37 -12.32 5.23
CA THR A 208 18.32 -12.40 6.27
C THR A 208 18.88 -12.55 7.68
N GLY A 209 20.20 -12.75 7.79
CA GLY A 209 20.89 -12.95 9.05
C GLY A 209 20.51 -14.26 9.74
N ALA A 210 20.36 -15.35 9.00
CA ALA A 210 20.15 -16.66 9.57
C ALA A 210 21.38 -17.12 10.34
N ASP A 211 21.18 -17.76 11.48
CA ASP A 211 22.25 -18.31 12.31
C ASP A 211 22.75 -19.64 11.70
N MET A 212 23.90 -19.60 11.04
CA MET A 212 24.46 -20.78 10.37
C MET A 212 24.96 -21.87 11.37
N SER A 213 24.99 -21.59 12.67
CA SER A 213 25.19 -22.59 13.71
C SER A 213 23.90 -23.38 14.04
N ASP A 214 22.74 -22.84 13.69
CA ASP A 214 21.46 -23.55 13.81
C ASP A 214 21.32 -24.54 12.64
N PRO A 215 21.14 -25.85 12.91
CA PRO A 215 20.96 -26.85 11.85
C PRO A 215 19.82 -26.51 10.87
N ASN A 216 18.71 -25.97 11.39
CA ASN A 216 17.52 -25.60 10.61
C ASN A 216 17.75 -24.43 9.63
N SER A 217 18.84 -23.66 9.81
CA SER A 217 19.19 -22.59 8.86
C SER A 217 19.84 -23.10 7.57
N LYS A 218 20.39 -24.32 7.59
CA LYS A 218 21.23 -24.82 6.48
C LYS A 218 20.42 -25.25 5.26
N ASP A 219 19.22 -25.73 5.48
CA ASP A 219 18.28 -26.14 4.43
C ASP A 219 17.30 -25.03 4.03
N ASP A 220 17.26 -23.91 4.78
CA ASP A 220 16.52 -22.71 4.40
C ASP A 220 16.91 -22.25 2.97
N ILE A 221 15.94 -21.72 2.24
CA ILE A 221 16.12 -21.28 0.85
C ILE A 221 15.85 -19.79 0.71
N LEU A 222 16.83 -19.02 0.23
CA LEU A 222 16.64 -17.61 -0.13
C LEU A 222 16.20 -17.51 -1.59
N ALA A 223 15.13 -16.74 -1.85
CA ALA A 223 14.62 -16.57 -3.19
C ALA A 223 14.41 -15.09 -3.54
N PRO A 224 14.62 -14.72 -4.83
CA PRO A 224 14.43 -13.35 -5.32
C PRO A 224 12.96 -12.99 -5.55
N GLU A 225 12.08 -13.97 -5.66
CA GLU A 225 10.64 -13.84 -5.86
C GLU A 225 9.88 -14.68 -4.83
N LEU A 226 8.65 -14.31 -4.56
CA LEU A 226 7.80 -15.07 -3.65
C LEU A 226 6.89 -16.02 -4.45
N HIS A 227 7.16 -17.30 -4.37
CA HIS A 227 6.32 -18.37 -4.96
C HIS A 227 5.46 -19.03 -3.90
N LEU A 228 4.20 -19.29 -4.22
CA LEU A 228 3.21 -19.85 -3.30
C LEU A 228 2.42 -20.97 -3.99
N PRO A 229 2.23 -22.12 -3.33
CA PRO A 229 1.35 -23.16 -3.83
C PRO A 229 -0.11 -22.77 -3.63
N VAL A 230 -0.96 -22.97 -4.63
CA VAL A 230 -2.41 -22.79 -4.52
C VAL A 230 -3.01 -23.84 -3.59
N GLY A 231 -3.96 -23.42 -2.74
CA GLY A 231 -4.70 -24.32 -1.84
C GLY A 231 -3.95 -24.73 -0.56
N LYS A 232 -2.68 -24.36 -0.40
CA LYS A 232 -1.91 -24.65 0.82
C LYS A 232 -1.86 -23.43 1.75
N LYS A 233 -2.04 -23.66 3.04
CA LYS A 233 -1.92 -22.58 4.04
C LYS A 233 -0.45 -22.21 4.23
N VAL A 234 -0.16 -20.92 4.06
CA VAL A 234 1.17 -20.33 4.23
C VAL A 234 1.15 -19.39 5.41
N VAL A 235 2.07 -19.62 6.34
CA VAL A 235 2.31 -18.77 7.50
C VAL A 235 3.53 -17.89 7.23
N PHE A 236 3.28 -16.60 7.14
CA PHE A 236 4.34 -15.62 6.93
C PHE A 236 4.89 -15.15 8.27
N LYS A 237 6.21 -15.29 8.45
CA LYS A 237 6.99 -14.64 9.52
C LYS A 237 7.59 -13.37 8.95
N ILE A 238 7.24 -12.22 9.51
CA ILE A 238 7.60 -10.92 8.93
C ILE A 238 8.52 -10.19 9.89
N ARG A 239 9.68 -9.78 9.39
CA ARG A 239 10.69 -9.01 10.15
C ARG A 239 11.14 -7.79 9.37
N SER A 240 11.74 -6.84 10.05
CA SER A 240 12.37 -5.67 9.45
C SER A 240 13.81 -5.53 9.92
N GLN A 241 14.69 -5.13 8.99
CA GLN A 241 16.09 -4.85 9.26
C GLN A 241 16.32 -3.47 9.87
N ASP A 242 15.55 -2.47 9.43
CA ASP A 242 15.85 -1.06 9.64
C ASP A 242 14.67 -0.27 10.23
N VAL A 243 13.69 0.13 9.41
CA VAL A 243 12.56 0.95 9.81
C VAL A 243 11.24 0.17 9.76
N LEU A 244 10.15 0.82 10.13
CA LEU A 244 8.81 0.26 9.96
C LEU A 244 8.45 0.13 8.49
N HIS A 245 8.10 -1.09 8.07
CA HIS A 245 7.47 -1.41 6.78
C HIS A 245 6.11 -2.07 7.03
N SER A 246 5.39 -2.38 5.98
CA SER A 246 4.18 -3.18 6.07
C SER A 246 4.07 -4.08 4.84
N ALA A 247 4.10 -5.38 5.06
CA ALA A 247 3.86 -6.37 4.02
C ALA A 247 2.39 -6.35 3.64
N TYR A 248 2.08 -5.86 2.45
CA TYR A 248 0.72 -5.73 1.93
C TYR A 248 0.54 -6.51 0.64
N PHE A 249 -0.35 -7.47 0.68
CA PHE A 249 -0.74 -8.33 -0.44
C PHE A 249 -2.15 -7.96 -0.91
N PRO A 250 -2.30 -6.97 -1.79
CA PRO A 250 -3.62 -6.39 -2.11
C PRO A 250 -4.62 -7.41 -2.65
N HIS A 251 -4.19 -8.33 -3.51
CA HIS A 251 -5.06 -9.33 -4.13
C HIS A 251 -5.49 -10.43 -3.15
N PHE A 252 -4.74 -10.63 -2.07
CA PHE A 252 -5.04 -11.61 -1.02
C PHE A 252 -5.73 -10.97 0.20
N ARG A 253 -5.98 -9.67 0.22
CA ARG A 253 -6.56 -8.93 1.36
C ARG A 253 -5.79 -9.13 2.67
N ALA A 254 -4.48 -9.30 2.57
CA ALA A 254 -3.61 -9.53 3.72
C ALA A 254 -2.64 -8.37 3.90
N GLN A 255 -2.45 -7.94 5.14
CA GLN A 255 -1.50 -6.91 5.52
C GLN A 255 -0.97 -7.16 6.93
N MET A 256 0.36 -7.05 7.09
CA MET A 256 1.00 -7.11 8.41
C MET A 256 2.20 -6.18 8.46
N ASN A 257 2.37 -5.47 9.57
CA ASN A 257 3.50 -4.58 9.75
C ASN A 257 4.79 -5.39 9.98
N ALA A 258 5.87 -4.97 9.33
CA ALA A 258 7.23 -5.42 9.60
C ALA A 258 7.87 -4.42 10.58
N VAL A 259 8.09 -4.87 11.82
CA VAL A 259 8.54 -4.03 12.93
C VAL A 259 9.97 -4.41 13.29
N PRO A 260 10.93 -3.46 13.35
CA PRO A 260 12.28 -3.75 13.81
C PRO A 260 12.28 -4.37 15.21
N GLY A 261 13.04 -5.44 15.41
CA GLY A 261 13.15 -6.13 16.69
C GLY A 261 11.97 -7.05 17.07
N MET A 262 10.97 -7.19 16.19
CA MET A 262 9.80 -8.03 16.42
C MET A 262 9.54 -8.94 15.22
N VAL A 263 9.09 -10.16 15.47
CA VAL A 263 8.54 -11.05 14.44
C VAL A 263 7.03 -10.96 14.49
N THR A 264 6.42 -10.44 13.43
CA THR A 264 4.97 -10.45 13.25
C THR A 264 4.59 -11.61 12.33
N GLN A 265 3.33 -12.02 12.34
CA GLN A 265 2.88 -13.13 11.50
C GLN A 265 1.43 -12.97 11.05
N PHE A 266 1.10 -13.56 9.92
CA PHE A 266 -0.26 -13.89 9.52
C PHE A 266 -0.25 -15.13 8.63
N ALA A 267 -1.42 -15.75 8.47
CA ALA A 267 -1.59 -16.91 7.59
C ALA A 267 -2.56 -16.60 6.46
N MET A 268 -2.33 -17.19 5.30
CA MET A 268 -3.31 -17.15 4.19
C MET A 268 -3.25 -18.41 3.35
N VAL A 269 -4.37 -18.72 2.70
CA VAL A 269 -4.47 -19.77 1.69
C VAL A 269 -4.72 -19.10 0.33
N PRO A 270 -3.74 -19.12 -0.60
CA PRO A 270 -3.95 -18.67 -1.98
C PRO A 270 -4.95 -19.59 -2.68
N THR A 271 -5.96 -19.03 -3.37
CA THR A 271 -7.04 -19.82 -4.01
C THR A 271 -7.04 -19.73 -5.54
N VAL A 272 -6.23 -18.87 -6.12
CA VAL A 272 -6.21 -18.60 -7.57
C VAL A 272 -4.77 -18.48 -8.03
N THR A 273 -4.38 -19.29 -9.01
CA THR A 273 -3.05 -19.21 -9.61
C THR A 273 -2.83 -17.89 -10.39
N THR A 274 -1.59 -17.50 -10.57
CA THR A 274 -1.24 -16.31 -11.37
C THR A 274 -1.75 -16.46 -12.80
N SER A 275 -1.65 -17.64 -13.39
CA SER A 275 -2.13 -17.92 -14.76
C SER A 275 -3.65 -17.81 -14.88
N GLU A 276 -4.41 -18.31 -13.93
CA GLU A 276 -5.86 -18.17 -13.88
C GLU A 276 -6.28 -16.71 -13.67
N MET A 277 -5.60 -15.98 -12.80
CA MET A 277 -5.88 -14.54 -12.57
C MET A 277 -5.65 -13.73 -13.84
N ARG A 278 -4.62 -14.03 -14.63
CA ARG A 278 -4.36 -13.37 -15.92
C ARG A 278 -5.50 -13.57 -16.93
N GLN A 279 -6.20 -14.67 -16.87
CA GLN A 279 -7.33 -15.01 -17.75
C GLN A 279 -8.66 -14.40 -17.31
N ARG A 280 -8.75 -13.84 -16.10
CA ARG A 280 -10.00 -13.24 -15.62
C ARG A 280 -10.35 -11.97 -16.40
N PRO A 281 -11.64 -11.78 -16.78
CA PRO A 281 -12.05 -10.64 -17.60
C PRO A 281 -11.70 -9.28 -17.00
N GLY A 282 -11.75 -9.15 -15.67
CA GLY A 282 -11.37 -7.94 -14.95
C GLY A 282 -9.88 -7.62 -15.10
N THR A 283 -9.03 -8.64 -15.00
CA THR A 283 -7.58 -8.52 -15.16
C THR A 283 -7.21 -8.17 -16.60
N ILE A 284 -7.81 -8.85 -17.59
CA ILE A 284 -7.59 -8.56 -19.02
C ILE A 284 -7.92 -7.10 -19.31
N LYS A 285 -9.10 -6.61 -18.92
CA LYS A 285 -9.49 -5.21 -19.11
C LYS A 285 -8.53 -4.22 -18.45
N LYS A 286 -8.00 -4.56 -17.27
CA LYS A 286 -7.02 -3.74 -16.56
C LYS A 286 -5.69 -3.70 -17.31
N VAL A 287 -5.18 -4.85 -17.74
CA VAL A 287 -3.94 -4.99 -18.51
C VAL A 287 -4.03 -4.24 -19.84
N ASP A 288 -5.11 -4.41 -20.59
CA ASP A 288 -5.34 -3.69 -21.87
C ASP A 288 -5.33 -2.18 -21.68
N LYS A 289 -5.99 -1.68 -20.62
CA LYS A 289 -6.01 -0.25 -20.28
C LYS A 289 -4.61 0.26 -19.95
N ILE A 290 -3.85 -0.48 -19.15
CA ILE A 290 -2.48 -0.13 -18.80
C ILE A 290 -1.60 -0.12 -20.06
N ASN A 291 -1.70 -1.16 -20.90
CA ASN A 291 -0.89 -1.28 -22.10
C ASN A 291 -1.22 -0.19 -23.14
N LYS A 292 -2.48 0.23 -23.23
CA LYS A 292 -2.86 1.39 -24.04
C LYS A 292 -2.16 2.68 -23.57
N LEU A 293 -2.12 2.91 -22.24
CA LEU A 293 -1.42 4.08 -21.68
C LEU A 293 0.11 3.97 -21.87
N ARG A 294 0.68 2.77 -21.67
CA ARG A 294 2.12 2.52 -21.90
C ARG A 294 2.50 2.72 -23.36
N SER A 295 1.68 2.27 -24.31
CA SER A 295 1.89 2.51 -25.74
C SER A 295 1.90 4.00 -26.09
N GLN A 296 0.96 4.78 -25.55
CA GLN A 296 0.95 6.24 -25.73
C GLN A 296 2.22 6.87 -25.15
N ARG A 297 2.63 6.45 -23.95
CA ARG A 297 3.85 6.95 -23.31
C ARG A 297 5.11 6.52 -24.06
N SER A 298 5.15 5.32 -24.62
CA SER A 298 6.26 4.83 -25.44
C SER A 298 6.48 5.69 -26.69
N GLN A 299 5.40 6.14 -27.34
CA GLN A 299 5.51 7.07 -28.47
C GLN A 299 6.17 8.40 -28.08
N GLU A 300 5.84 8.93 -26.89
CA GLU A 300 6.47 10.15 -26.36
C GLU A 300 7.95 9.93 -26.01
N LEU A 301 8.32 8.75 -25.48
CA LEU A 301 9.70 8.39 -25.14
C LEU A 301 10.55 8.21 -26.40
N ILE A 302 10.04 7.48 -27.40
CA ILE A 302 10.70 7.29 -28.69
C ILE A 302 10.96 8.64 -29.37
N ALA A 303 9.99 9.57 -29.33
CA ALA A 303 10.16 10.90 -29.88
C ALA A 303 11.28 11.71 -29.20
N LYS A 304 11.66 11.33 -27.96
CA LYS A 304 12.78 11.91 -27.21
C LYS A 304 14.09 11.15 -27.35
N GLY A 305 14.10 10.05 -28.10
CA GLY A 305 15.27 9.17 -28.25
C GLY A 305 15.45 8.18 -27.10
N GLU A 306 14.42 7.98 -26.26
CA GLU A 306 14.40 7.03 -25.17
C GLU A 306 13.78 5.69 -25.61
N GLU A 307 14.04 4.61 -24.86
CA GLU A 307 13.49 3.28 -25.14
C GLU A 307 11.98 3.20 -24.88
N ALA A 308 11.29 2.38 -25.68
CA ALA A 308 9.88 2.09 -25.48
C ALA A 308 9.65 1.27 -24.21
N LEU A 309 8.53 1.53 -23.52
CA LEU A 309 8.12 0.72 -22.37
C LEU A 309 7.66 -0.66 -22.85
N SER A 310 8.17 -1.73 -22.25
CA SER A 310 7.68 -3.09 -22.48
C SER A 310 6.20 -3.23 -22.10
N PRO A 311 5.43 -4.10 -22.77
CA PRO A 311 4.06 -4.38 -22.35
C PRO A 311 4.00 -4.84 -20.88
N TYR A 312 2.97 -4.37 -20.18
CA TYR A 312 2.70 -4.82 -18.81
C TYR A 312 1.99 -6.17 -18.85
N GLU A 313 2.46 -7.09 -18.05
CA GLU A 313 1.79 -8.35 -17.73
C GLU A 313 1.38 -8.34 -16.26
N PHE A 314 0.25 -8.97 -15.95
CA PHE A 314 -0.22 -9.06 -14.59
C PHE A 314 0.60 -10.06 -13.79
N ASP A 315 1.07 -9.64 -12.62
CA ASP A 315 1.57 -10.49 -11.55
C ASP A 315 0.92 -10.09 -10.24
N TYR A 316 0.82 -11.00 -9.30
CA TYR A 316 0.57 -10.65 -7.92
C TYR A 316 1.79 -9.92 -7.35
N ILE A 317 1.55 -9.03 -6.43
CA ILE A 317 2.62 -8.21 -5.84
C ILE A 317 2.49 -8.13 -4.33
N LEU A 318 3.63 -8.12 -3.66
CA LEU A 318 3.81 -7.67 -2.29
C LEU A 318 4.32 -6.23 -2.34
N LEU A 319 3.63 -5.33 -1.66
CA LEU A 319 3.93 -3.90 -1.60
C LEU A 319 4.30 -3.48 -0.18
N CYS A 320 5.07 -2.42 -0.04
CA CYS A 320 5.18 -1.73 1.23
C CYS A 320 4.01 -0.76 1.40
N ASN A 321 3.22 -0.91 2.48
CA ASN A 321 2.08 -0.04 2.80
C ASN A 321 2.33 0.87 4.02
N LYS A 322 3.59 1.09 4.39
CA LYS A 322 4.01 2.01 5.45
C LYS A 322 5.14 2.87 4.92
N ILE A 323 5.01 4.20 4.97
CA ILE A 323 6.05 5.12 4.48
C ILE A 323 7.37 4.80 5.20
N CYS A 324 8.35 4.32 4.43
CA CYS A 324 9.64 3.85 4.92
C CYS A 324 10.84 4.66 4.38
N GLY A 325 10.61 5.70 3.58
CA GLY A 325 11.66 6.57 3.04
C GLY A 325 11.46 6.95 1.58
N ARG A 326 12.53 7.42 0.93
CA ARG A 326 12.49 8.03 -0.41
C ARG A 326 11.93 7.12 -1.50
N SER A 327 12.31 5.84 -1.51
CA SER A 327 11.89 4.86 -2.53
C SER A 327 10.75 3.94 -2.05
N HIS A 328 10.01 4.36 -1.03
CA HIS A 328 8.84 3.63 -0.53
C HIS A 328 7.86 3.24 -1.65
N TYR A 329 7.61 4.12 -2.60
CA TYR A 329 6.67 3.91 -3.71
C TYR A 329 7.07 2.78 -4.65
N ASN A 330 8.36 2.40 -4.68
CA ASN A 330 8.90 1.34 -5.54
C ASN A 330 9.29 0.06 -4.77
N MET A 331 9.02 0.01 -3.46
CA MET A 331 9.30 -1.15 -2.63
C MET A 331 8.23 -2.22 -2.85
N GLN A 332 8.48 -3.09 -3.83
CA GLN A 332 7.59 -4.16 -4.26
C GLN A 332 8.35 -5.45 -4.54
N LEU A 333 7.66 -6.58 -4.43
CA LEU A 333 8.17 -7.89 -4.77
C LEU A 333 7.11 -8.63 -5.60
N LYS A 334 7.55 -9.34 -6.63
CA LYS A 334 6.70 -10.21 -7.43
C LYS A 334 6.28 -11.43 -6.61
N VAL A 335 4.99 -11.77 -6.73
CA VAL A 335 4.41 -12.96 -6.11
C VAL A 335 3.82 -13.84 -7.21
N VAL A 336 4.21 -15.10 -7.22
CA VAL A 336 3.73 -16.11 -8.16
C VAL A 336 2.94 -17.15 -7.39
N VAL A 337 1.69 -17.40 -7.80
CA VAL A 337 0.88 -18.51 -7.28
C VAL A 337 0.76 -19.55 -8.37
N GLU A 338 1.14 -20.76 -8.05
CA GLU A 338 1.22 -21.86 -9.01
C GLU A 338 0.67 -23.18 -8.42
N SER A 339 0.63 -24.22 -9.23
CA SER A 339 0.24 -25.54 -8.74
C SER A 339 1.25 -26.05 -7.70
N GLU A 340 0.82 -26.95 -6.81
CA GLU A 340 1.74 -27.53 -5.83
C GLU A 340 2.92 -28.28 -6.50
N GLN A 341 2.67 -28.89 -7.66
CA GLN A 341 3.70 -29.59 -8.42
C GLN A 341 4.74 -28.63 -9.01
N ASP A 342 4.28 -27.53 -9.61
CA ASP A 342 5.18 -26.52 -10.18
C ASP A 342 5.98 -25.84 -9.08
N PHE A 343 5.32 -25.53 -7.94
CA PHE A 343 5.98 -24.97 -6.77
C PHE A 343 7.10 -25.89 -6.24
N LYS A 344 6.82 -27.18 -6.05
CA LYS A 344 7.83 -28.15 -5.61
C LYS A 344 9.01 -28.25 -6.59
N LYS A 345 8.71 -28.24 -7.89
CA LYS A 345 9.73 -28.24 -8.93
C LYS A 345 10.58 -26.98 -8.89
N TRP A 346 9.94 -25.82 -8.74
CA TRP A 346 10.65 -24.54 -8.63
C TRP A 346 11.52 -24.49 -7.37
N LEU A 347 10.98 -24.86 -6.20
CA LEU A 347 11.68 -24.85 -4.91
C LEU A 347 12.87 -25.82 -4.93
N GLY A 348 12.71 -27.03 -5.48
CA GLY A 348 13.78 -28.02 -5.61
C GLY A 348 14.90 -27.62 -6.58
N GLY A 349 14.70 -26.60 -7.42
CA GLY A 349 15.73 -26.00 -8.25
C GLY A 349 16.51 -24.87 -7.58
N GLN A 350 16.13 -24.46 -6.35
CA GLN A 350 16.82 -23.41 -5.62
C GLN A 350 17.94 -24.00 -4.79
N LYS A 351 19.00 -23.21 -4.57
CA LYS A 351 20.07 -23.56 -3.64
C LYS A 351 19.66 -23.30 -2.20
N THR A 352 20.08 -24.17 -1.29
CA THR A 352 19.91 -23.91 0.13
C THR A 352 20.88 -22.81 0.59
N LEU A 353 20.55 -22.18 1.71
CA LEU A 353 21.42 -21.14 2.30
C LEU A 353 22.78 -21.73 2.70
N GLY A 354 22.81 -22.95 3.22
CA GLY A 354 24.04 -23.66 3.54
C GLY A 354 24.93 -23.87 2.31
N GLN A 355 24.35 -24.25 1.16
CA GLN A 355 25.09 -24.37 -0.10
C GLN A 355 25.62 -23.01 -0.59
N SER A 356 24.78 -21.97 -0.54
CA SER A 356 25.16 -20.63 -0.98
C SER A 356 26.29 -20.03 -0.15
N VAL A 357 26.26 -20.21 1.19
CA VAL A 357 27.33 -19.75 2.08
C VAL A 357 28.61 -20.54 1.87
N ALA A 358 28.52 -21.86 1.67
CA ALA A 358 29.72 -22.68 1.40
C ALA A 358 30.37 -22.29 0.06
N GLU A 359 29.61 -22.03 -0.98
CA GLU A 359 30.12 -21.53 -2.26
C GLU A 359 30.82 -20.16 -2.12
N GLU A 360 30.22 -19.24 -1.35
CA GLU A 360 30.81 -17.91 -1.11
C GLU A 360 32.13 -18.04 -0.33
N GLN A 361 32.21 -18.92 0.67
CA GLN A 361 33.43 -19.18 1.43
C GLN A 361 34.50 -19.77 0.54
N ALA A 362 34.19 -20.76 -0.28
CA ALA A 362 35.11 -21.36 -1.23
C ALA A 362 35.63 -20.37 -2.28
N ALA A 363 34.78 -19.44 -2.72
CA ALA A 363 35.17 -18.38 -3.66
C ALA A 363 36.08 -17.32 -3.03
N ASN A 364 36.01 -17.13 -1.71
CA ASN A 364 36.78 -16.16 -0.96
C ASN A 364 38.06 -16.78 -0.32
N GLU A 365 38.24 -18.12 -0.40
CA GLU A 365 39.50 -18.73 -0.01
C GLU A 365 40.64 -18.24 -0.93
N PRO A 366 41.74 -17.75 -0.39
CA PRO A 366 42.88 -17.35 -1.21
C PRO A 366 43.36 -18.56 -2.03
N GLN A 367 43.29 -18.43 -3.35
CA GLN A 367 43.89 -19.43 -4.21
C GLN A 367 45.35 -19.56 -3.79
N PRO A 368 45.91 -20.79 -3.58
CA PRO A 368 47.31 -20.94 -3.31
C PRO A 368 48.07 -20.24 -4.45
N GLU A 369 48.90 -19.26 -4.07
CA GLU A 369 49.85 -18.68 -5.01
C GLU A 369 50.59 -19.86 -5.65
N VAL A 370 50.43 -20.02 -6.96
CA VAL A 370 51.24 -20.93 -7.74
C VAL A 370 52.65 -20.32 -7.66
N GLU A 371 53.47 -20.78 -6.66
CA GLU A 371 54.91 -20.55 -6.69
C GLU A 371 55.38 -21.05 -8.05
N GLU A 372 55.62 -20.13 -8.97
CA GLU A 372 56.42 -20.38 -10.14
C GLU A 372 57.79 -20.83 -9.64
N VAL A 373 58.00 -22.13 -9.59
CA VAL A 373 59.32 -22.71 -9.45
C VAL A 373 60.13 -22.25 -10.65
N LEU A 374 60.79 -21.10 -10.51
CA LEU A 374 61.87 -20.69 -11.41
C LEU A 374 63.04 -21.63 -11.16
N GLU A 375 63.03 -22.75 -11.86
CA GLU A 375 64.16 -23.63 -11.99
C GLU A 375 65.25 -22.91 -12.76
N ASN A 376 66.34 -22.61 -12.05
CA ASN A 376 67.56 -22.04 -12.57
C ASN A 376 68.02 -22.73 -13.87
N GLN A 377 68.03 -21.97 -14.96
CA GLN A 377 69.02 -22.24 -16.01
C GLN A 377 70.00 -21.07 -16.07
N GLU A 378 71.09 -21.24 -15.35
CA GLU A 378 72.33 -20.57 -15.69
C GLU A 378 72.81 -21.04 -17.04
N SER A 379 72.95 -20.16 -17.96
CA SER A 379 73.92 -20.24 -19.03
C SER A 379 74.24 -18.86 -19.61
N GLU A 380 75.43 -18.41 -19.30
CA GLU A 380 76.37 -17.63 -20.08
C GLU A 380 75.82 -16.83 -21.28
N VAL A 381 76.15 -15.54 -21.34
CA VAL A 381 77.04 -14.94 -22.34
C VAL A 381 76.95 -13.40 -22.31
N ALA A 382 78.19 -12.82 -22.03
CA ALA A 382 78.78 -11.63 -22.61
C ALA A 382 78.11 -10.24 -22.61
N VAL A 383 78.75 -9.40 -21.86
CA VAL A 383 79.08 -7.98 -22.02
C VAL A 383 78.94 -7.39 -23.43
N THR A 384 78.20 -6.31 -23.51
CA THR A 384 78.59 -5.11 -24.30
C THR A 384 77.91 -3.84 -23.73
N GLU A 385 78.77 -2.91 -23.43
CA GLU A 385 78.51 -1.53 -23.03
C GLU A 385 77.77 -0.74 -24.08
N GLY A 386 76.98 0.21 -23.66
CA GLY A 386 76.39 1.19 -24.54
C GLY A 386 75.52 2.24 -23.82
N ASN A 387 76.20 3.27 -23.46
CA ASN A 387 75.79 4.54 -22.86
C ASN A 387 74.69 5.27 -23.69
N SER A 388 73.64 5.82 -23.04
CA SER A 388 73.16 7.20 -23.26
C SER A 388 71.94 7.49 -22.41
N GLY A 389 72.02 8.56 -21.64
CA GLY A 389 70.96 9.07 -20.80
C GLY A 389 69.85 9.79 -21.59
N GLU A 390 68.77 9.97 -20.95
CA GLU A 390 67.89 11.16 -21.04
C GLU A 390 66.77 11.07 -20.03
N GLU A 391 66.76 12.04 -19.25
CA GLU A 391 65.74 12.88 -18.56
C GLU A 391 64.44 12.25 -18.12
N ILE A 392 64.27 12.40 -16.76
CA ILE A 392 63.06 12.25 -16.01
C ILE A 392 62.22 13.54 -16.15
N GLU A 393 61.01 13.46 -16.62
CA GLU A 393 60.03 14.51 -16.48
C GLU A 393 58.89 14.04 -15.55
N THR A 394 58.86 14.72 -14.42
CA THR A 394 57.81 14.63 -13.40
C THR A 394 56.56 15.34 -13.88
N LEU A 395 55.41 14.69 -13.82
CA LEU A 395 54.13 15.31 -13.93
C LEU A 395 53.40 15.27 -12.60
N GLU A 396 53.11 16.47 -12.12
CA GLU A 396 52.39 16.81 -10.89
C GLU A 396 50.90 16.36 -10.91
N GLU A 397 50.43 16.09 -9.71
CA GLU A 397 49.04 15.95 -9.30
C GLU A 397 48.20 17.14 -9.73
N ILE A 398 46.97 16.85 -10.22
CA ILE A 398 45.87 17.82 -10.24
C ILE A 398 44.71 17.20 -9.46
N GLU A 399 44.57 17.64 -8.23
CA GLU A 399 43.30 17.57 -7.48
C GLU A 399 42.35 18.65 -8.00
N GLU A 400 41.12 18.29 -8.31
CA GLU A 400 39.99 19.24 -8.34
C GLU A 400 38.86 18.78 -7.44
N PRO A 401 38.20 19.71 -6.72
CA PRO A 401 37.27 19.37 -5.65
C PRO A 401 35.83 19.28 -6.14
N ILE A 402 35.11 18.32 -5.60
CA ILE A 402 33.65 18.16 -5.72
C ILE A 402 32.96 19.27 -4.93
N LYS A 403 32.17 20.11 -5.60
CA LYS A 403 31.16 20.99 -5.00
C LYS A 403 29.80 20.35 -5.02
N GLN A 404 29.21 20.31 -3.84
CA GLN A 404 27.82 20.28 -3.39
C GLN A 404 26.74 19.73 -4.32
#